data_abe18f668d275bdccd6cccae92a749f6
#
_entry.id   abe18f668d275bdccd6cccae92a749f6
#
_cell.length_a   1.000
_cell.length_b   1.000
_cell.length_c   1.000
_cell.angle_alpha   90.00
_cell.angle_beta   90.00
_cell.angle_gamma   90.00
#
_symmetry.space_group_name_H-M   'P 1'
#
loop_
_entity.id
_entity.type
_entity.pdbx_description
1 polymer ?
#
loop_
_entity_poly.entity_id
_entity_poly.type
_entity_poly.pdbx_seq_one_letter_code
_entity_poly.pdbx_strand_id
1 'polypeptide(L)'
;DDKSSRSEWEDAYVKGLDLLGFKYEERDRPFPGASGVTHPLLAESITQFQAQAFKELLPPKGPVKTRVLGQETLETEDQAKRVQEFMNYQITTVMEEYTPEMDQLLFYLPLAGTAFKKVYYDASKQRAVSSFVPVEDLVVPYTASDLATCERVTHIVKMTHNEIRTQQVAGFYRDITLHPSETHISNDAKDKEDQLEGIQAGINEMTYELLEFHVSTDIPGFEDPEGFHLPFIITVDRASGQVLAIRRNYKEN
;
A
#
# COMPACT_ATOMS: atom_id res chain seq x y z
N ASP A 1 -5.14 -8.55 17.49
CA ASP A 1 -3.86 -9.13 17.93
C ASP A 1 -2.70 -8.75 17.00
N ASP A 2 -2.79 -8.97 15.67
CA ASP A 2 -1.68 -8.68 14.75
C ASP A 2 -1.35 -7.18 14.67
N LYS A 3 -2.34 -6.28 14.75
CA LYS A 3 -2.11 -4.84 14.80
C LYS A 3 -1.44 -4.42 16.11
N SER A 4 -1.90 -4.94 17.24
CA SER A 4 -1.32 -4.59 18.54
C SER A 4 0.11 -5.09 18.73
N SER A 5 0.50 -6.14 18.02
CA SER A 5 1.86 -6.71 18.10
C SER A 5 2.96 -5.82 17.52
N ARG A 6 2.60 -4.81 16.72
CA ARG A 6 3.55 -3.88 16.10
C ARG A 6 3.57 -2.48 16.74
N SER A 7 2.97 -2.32 17.92
CA SER A 7 2.86 -1.02 18.60
C SER A 7 4.19 -0.28 18.77
N GLU A 8 5.28 -0.99 19.12
CA GLU A 8 6.60 -0.40 19.25
C GLU A 8 7.10 0.23 17.92
N TRP A 9 6.81 -0.42 16.80
CA TRP A 9 7.12 0.13 15.49
C TRP A 9 6.24 1.35 15.18
N GLU A 10 4.92 1.30 15.47
CA GLU A 10 4.00 2.42 15.28
C GLU A 10 4.44 3.65 16.08
N ASP A 11 4.84 3.48 17.34
CA ASP A 11 5.37 4.55 18.18
C ASP A 11 6.65 5.18 17.59
N ALA A 12 7.55 4.36 17.07
CA ALA A 12 8.77 4.82 16.44
C ALA A 12 8.49 5.57 15.13
N TYR A 13 7.53 5.10 14.35
CA TYR A 13 7.09 5.72 13.10
C TYR A 13 6.43 7.08 13.34
N VAL A 14 5.49 7.17 14.29
CA VAL A 14 4.86 8.43 14.73
C VAL A 14 5.90 9.46 15.16
N LYS A 15 6.91 9.02 15.92
CA LYS A 15 8.03 9.89 16.31
C LYS A 15 8.86 10.34 15.11
N GLY A 16 9.04 9.48 14.11
CA GLY A 16 9.68 9.83 12.83
C GLY A 16 8.89 10.91 12.09
N LEU A 17 7.57 10.77 12.00
CA LEU A 17 6.67 11.76 11.40
C LEU A 17 6.75 13.12 12.14
N ASP A 18 6.80 13.13 13.46
CA ASP A 18 6.99 14.35 14.24
C ASP A 18 8.31 15.05 13.91
N LEU A 19 9.36 14.30 13.62
CA LEU A 19 10.67 14.84 13.25
C LEU A 19 10.75 15.34 11.79
N LEU A 20 9.82 14.94 10.93
CA LEU A 20 9.69 15.50 9.58
C LEU A 20 9.10 16.90 9.60
N GLY A 21 8.20 17.19 10.55
CA GLY A 21 7.57 18.48 10.71
C GLY A 21 8.53 19.50 11.32
N PHE A 22 8.51 20.73 10.79
CA PHE A 22 9.23 21.86 11.39
C PHE A 22 8.42 22.36 12.58
N LYS A 23 8.55 21.70 13.75
CA LYS A 23 7.95 22.20 14.98
C LYS A 23 8.93 23.10 15.71
N TYR A 24 8.49 24.31 16.06
CA TYR A 24 9.17 25.15 17.02
C TYR A 24 8.67 24.74 18.41
N GLU A 25 9.57 24.23 19.24
CA GLU A 25 9.28 23.93 20.65
C GLU A 25 9.95 24.99 21.52
N GLU A 26 9.19 25.68 22.37
CA GLU A 26 9.77 26.51 23.39
C GLU A 26 10.60 25.65 24.35
N ARG A 27 11.90 25.95 24.44
CA ARG A 27 12.81 25.21 25.31
C ARG A 27 13.32 26.14 26.43
N ASP A 28 13.15 25.68 27.66
CA ASP A 28 13.69 26.29 28.85
C ASP A 28 15.10 25.77 29.22
N ARG A 29 15.58 24.77 28.50
CA ARG A 29 16.90 24.16 28.71
C ARG A 29 17.75 24.29 27.44
N PRO A 30 19.07 24.60 27.56
CA PRO A 30 19.88 24.74 28.82
C PRO A 30 19.65 26.04 29.59
N PHE A 31 18.94 27.03 29.01
CA PHE A 31 18.57 28.29 29.64
C PHE A 31 17.23 28.79 29.08
N PRO A 32 16.47 29.61 29.82
CA PRO A 32 15.24 30.21 29.34
C PRO A 32 15.46 31.03 28.06
N GLY A 33 14.62 30.78 27.03
CA GLY A 33 14.76 31.41 25.72
C GLY A 33 15.78 30.73 24.80
N ALA A 34 16.22 29.52 25.12
CA ALA A 34 17.02 28.70 24.22
C ALA A 34 16.26 28.42 22.92
N SER A 35 16.99 28.37 21.79
CA SER A 35 16.39 28.09 20.50
C SER A 35 15.70 26.72 20.48
N GLY A 36 14.41 26.73 20.13
CA GLY A 36 13.59 25.52 19.94
C GLY A 36 13.63 24.98 18.51
N VAL A 37 14.55 25.46 17.67
CA VAL A 37 14.69 25.01 16.29
C VAL A 37 15.28 23.60 16.24
N THR A 38 14.58 22.68 15.58
CA THR A 38 15.09 21.34 15.31
C THR A 38 15.73 21.32 13.92
N HIS A 39 16.92 20.73 13.80
CA HIS A 39 17.57 20.58 12.51
C HIS A 39 16.85 19.52 11.68
N PRO A 40 16.45 19.80 10.43
CA PRO A 40 15.64 18.91 9.61
C PRO A 40 16.45 17.76 8.97
N LEU A 41 17.34 17.14 9.73
CA LEU A 41 18.29 16.14 9.23
C LEU A 41 17.57 14.91 8.66
N LEU A 42 16.45 14.50 9.27
CA LEU A 42 15.66 13.36 8.81
C LEU A 42 15.00 13.69 7.46
N ALA A 43 14.36 14.84 7.35
CA ALA A 43 13.70 15.28 6.11
C ALA A 43 14.70 15.42 4.97
N GLU A 44 15.88 15.99 5.23
CA GLU A 44 16.97 16.11 4.25
C GLU A 44 17.43 14.73 3.77
N SER A 45 17.67 13.80 4.69
CA SER A 45 18.14 12.44 4.35
C SER A 45 17.12 11.67 3.53
N ILE A 46 15.83 11.76 3.87
CA ILE A 46 14.73 11.12 3.14
C ILE A 46 14.62 11.68 1.74
N THR A 47 14.63 13.01 1.60
CA THR A 47 14.51 13.69 0.30
C THR A 47 15.71 13.37 -0.62
N GLN A 48 16.92 13.32 -0.06
CA GLN A 48 18.11 12.91 -0.82
C GLN A 48 18.01 11.46 -1.29
N PHE A 49 17.58 10.54 -0.42
CA PHE A 49 17.35 9.15 -0.80
C PHE A 49 16.32 9.04 -1.92
N GLN A 50 15.14 9.68 -1.74
CA GLN A 50 14.06 9.69 -2.73
C GLN A 50 14.56 10.17 -4.09
N ALA A 51 15.24 11.33 -4.14
CA ALA A 51 15.72 11.93 -5.37
C ALA A 51 16.73 11.03 -6.12
N GLN A 52 17.65 10.39 -5.39
CA GLN A 52 18.62 9.46 -5.96
C GLN A 52 17.96 8.18 -6.45
N ALA A 53 17.14 7.56 -5.61
CA ALA A 53 16.47 6.31 -5.94
C ALA A 53 15.49 6.47 -7.12
N PHE A 54 14.74 7.57 -7.14
CA PHE A 54 13.81 7.87 -8.23
C PHE A 54 14.52 7.96 -9.58
N LYS A 55 15.65 8.67 -9.63
CA LYS A 55 16.44 8.81 -10.87
C LYS A 55 17.00 7.48 -11.37
N GLU A 56 17.42 6.60 -10.46
CA GLU A 56 17.98 5.31 -10.81
C GLU A 56 16.90 4.29 -11.22
N LEU A 57 15.76 4.28 -10.54
CA LEU A 57 14.68 3.33 -10.76
C LEU A 57 13.76 3.73 -11.92
N LEU A 58 13.60 5.02 -12.20
CA LEU A 58 12.75 5.56 -13.24
C LEU A 58 13.54 6.39 -14.27
N PRO A 59 14.45 5.75 -15.03
CA PRO A 59 15.19 6.48 -16.05
C PRO A 59 14.26 6.95 -17.18
N PRO A 60 14.58 8.07 -17.87
CA PRO A 60 13.72 8.67 -18.93
C PRO A 60 13.36 7.73 -20.07
N LYS A 61 14.18 6.69 -20.31
CA LYS A 61 13.92 5.67 -21.36
C LYS A 61 12.98 4.55 -20.91
N GLY A 62 12.48 4.61 -19.68
CA GLY A 62 11.68 3.57 -19.03
C GLY A 62 12.51 2.59 -18.18
N PRO A 63 11.89 2.03 -17.13
CA PRO A 63 12.58 1.19 -16.14
C PRO A 63 12.86 -0.24 -16.63
N VAL A 64 12.16 -0.70 -17.66
CA VAL A 64 12.24 -2.10 -18.11
C VAL A 64 13.36 -2.28 -19.13
N LYS A 65 14.20 -3.27 -18.86
CA LYS A 65 15.19 -3.82 -19.81
C LYS A 65 14.94 -5.30 -19.98
N THR A 66 14.97 -5.77 -21.21
CA THR A 66 14.81 -7.19 -21.54
C THR A 66 16.16 -7.83 -21.83
N ARG A 67 16.26 -9.11 -21.53
CA ARG A 67 17.42 -9.94 -21.86
C ARG A 67 16.93 -11.26 -22.44
N VAL A 68 17.52 -11.69 -23.55
CA VAL A 68 17.28 -13.01 -24.12
C VAL A 68 17.99 -14.06 -23.25
N LEU A 69 17.25 -15.09 -22.85
CA LEU A 69 17.82 -16.27 -22.18
C LEU A 69 17.88 -17.41 -23.20
N GLY A 70 19.09 -17.98 -23.39
CA GLY A 70 19.31 -19.05 -24.33
C GLY A 70 20.03 -18.59 -25.60
N GLN A 71 19.65 -19.12 -26.77
CA GLN A 71 20.27 -18.76 -28.04
C GLN A 71 19.81 -17.40 -28.51
N GLU A 72 20.74 -16.49 -28.73
CA GLU A 72 20.49 -15.16 -29.30
C GLU A 72 20.42 -15.31 -30.83
N THR A 73 19.26 -15.00 -31.39
CA THR A 73 18.99 -14.88 -32.82
C THR A 73 18.44 -13.51 -33.11
N LEU A 74 18.52 -13.02 -34.33
CA LEU A 74 17.93 -11.73 -34.75
C LEU A 74 16.44 -11.67 -34.43
N GLU A 75 15.73 -12.79 -34.55
CA GLU A 75 14.28 -12.85 -34.26
C GLU A 75 14.01 -12.72 -32.75
N THR A 76 14.79 -13.38 -31.89
CA THR A 76 14.64 -13.30 -30.43
C THR A 76 15.04 -11.93 -29.89
N GLU A 77 16.04 -11.26 -30.48
CA GLU A 77 16.44 -9.90 -30.15
C GLU A 77 15.34 -8.88 -30.52
N ASP A 78 14.76 -9.01 -31.72
CA ASP A 78 13.64 -8.15 -32.14
C ASP A 78 12.40 -8.37 -31.26
N GLN A 79 12.13 -9.60 -30.87
CA GLN A 79 11.04 -9.90 -29.94
C GLN A 79 11.31 -9.27 -28.56
N ALA A 80 12.51 -9.41 -28.02
CA ALA A 80 12.89 -8.83 -26.73
C ALA A 80 12.76 -7.30 -26.75
N LYS A 81 13.16 -6.65 -27.85
CA LYS A 81 13.00 -5.21 -28.02
C LYS A 81 11.53 -4.77 -28.04
N ARG A 82 10.67 -5.46 -28.78
CA ARG A 82 9.22 -5.18 -28.79
C ARG A 82 8.59 -5.34 -27.40
N VAL A 83 8.97 -6.39 -26.67
CA VAL A 83 8.51 -6.61 -25.29
C VAL A 83 8.98 -5.48 -24.39
N GLN A 84 10.24 -5.06 -24.49
CA GLN A 84 10.77 -3.93 -23.71
C GLN A 84 9.99 -2.63 -23.99
N GLU A 85 9.79 -2.30 -25.27
CA GLU A 85 9.04 -1.09 -25.68
C GLU A 85 7.60 -1.13 -25.17
N PHE A 86 6.93 -2.29 -25.31
CA PHE A 86 5.57 -2.47 -24.82
C PHE A 86 5.46 -2.34 -23.30
N MET A 87 6.34 -2.99 -22.54
CA MET A 87 6.35 -2.92 -21.08
C MET A 87 6.64 -1.49 -20.58
N ASN A 88 7.59 -0.80 -21.20
CA ASN A 88 7.85 0.59 -20.87
C ASN A 88 6.65 1.49 -21.17
N TYR A 89 5.99 1.29 -22.31
CA TYR A 89 4.76 2.01 -22.66
C TYR A 89 3.65 1.77 -21.62
N GLN A 90 3.47 0.51 -21.19
CA GLN A 90 2.49 0.19 -20.14
C GLN A 90 2.78 0.96 -18.85
N ILE A 91 4.01 0.95 -18.38
CA ILE A 91 4.41 1.55 -17.10
C ILE A 91 4.42 3.09 -17.15
N THR A 92 4.87 3.67 -18.26
CA THR A 92 5.06 5.13 -18.35
C THR A 92 3.86 5.89 -18.89
N THR A 93 2.95 5.21 -19.61
CA THR A 93 1.85 5.87 -20.33
C THR A 93 0.48 5.32 -19.92
N VAL A 94 0.33 3.99 -19.84
CA VAL A 94 -0.97 3.38 -19.54
C VAL A 94 -1.26 3.41 -18.04
N MET A 95 -0.26 3.13 -17.21
CA MET A 95 -0.35 3.20 -15.74
C MET A 95 -0.01 4.62 -15.27
N GLU A 96 -0.95 5.56 -15.39
CA GLU A 96 -0.74 6.97 -15.02
C GLU A 96 -0.33 7.13 -13.55
N GLU A 97 -0.80 6.23 -12.69
CA GLU A 97 -0.50 6.20 -11.26
C GLU A 97 0.92 5.70 -10.93
N TYR A 98 1.58 4.98 -11.86
CA TYR A 98 2.84 4.29 -11.54
C TYR A 98 3.94 5.21 -11.02
N THR A 99 4.13 6.35 -11.68
CA THR A 99 5.19 7.31 -11.32
C THR A 99 4.92 8.03 -10.00
N PRO A 100 3.74 8.65 -9.78
CA PRO A 100 3.45 9.29 -8.51
C PRO A 100 3.40 8.31 -7.32
N GLU A 101 2.84 7.11 -7.52
CA GLU A 101 2.81 6.08 -6.49
C GLU A 101 4.22 5.53 -6.14
N MET A 102 5.13 5.51 -7.12
CA MET A 102 6.52 5.15 -6.88
C MET A 102 7.27 6.26 -6.14
N ASP A 103 6.97 7.50 -6.43
CA ASP A 103 7.55 8.66 -5.73
C ASP A 103 7.16 8.65 -4.26
N GLN A 104 5.89 8.43 -3.94
CA GLN A 104 5.41 8.24 -2.57
C GLN A 104 6.11 7.06 -1.88
N LEU A 105 6.17 5.91 -2.53
CA LEU A 105 6.84 4.73 -1.98
C LEU A 105 8.29 5.04 -1.59
N LEU A 106 9.03 5.74 -2.45
CA LEU A 106 10.42 6.09 -2.21
C LEU A 106 10.60 7.12 -1.09
N PHE A 107 9.60 7.95 -0.83
CA PHE A 107 9.58 8.86 0.30
C PHE A 107 9.34 8.12 1.62
N TYR A 108 8.33 7.26 1.67
CA TYR A 108 7.95 6.54 2.88
C TYR A 108 8.88 5.38 3.24
N LEU A 109 9.53 4.76 2.25
CA LEU A 109 10.43 3.63 2.48
C LEU A 109 11.54 3.89 3.51
N PRO A 110 12.34 4.96 3.42
CA PRO A 110 13.37 5.23 4.41
C PRO A 110 12.83 5.67 5.79
N LEU A 111 11.62 6.22 5.83
CA LEU A 111 10.96 6.65 7.06
C LEU A 111 10.38 5.47 7.85
N ALA A 112 9.63 4.61 7.17
CA ALA A 112 8.95 3.47 7.78
C ALA A 112 9.83 2.21 7.88
N GLY A 113 10.94 2.16 7.14
CA GLY A 113 11.83 1.00 7.03
C GLY A 113 11.34 -0.06 6.04
N THR A 114 10.08 -0.03 5.65
CA THR A 114 9.47 -0.90 4.63
C THR A 114 8.35 -0.16 3.91
N ALA A 115 8.05 -0.60 2.69
CA ALA A 115 6.94 -0.09 1.90
C ALA A 115 6.42 -1.18 0.98
N PHE A 116 5.14 -1.12 0.64
CA PHE A 116 4.49 -2.16 -0.16
C PHE A 116 3.92 -1.58 -1.44
N LYS A 117 3.81 -2.44 -2.44
CA LYS A 117 3.20 -2.12 -3.72
C LYS A 117 2.21 -3.23 -4.09
N LYS A 118 0.98 -2.86 -4.35
CA LYS A 118 -0.06 -3.78 -4.81
C LYS A 118 -0.21 -3.67 -6.31
N VAL A 119 0.03 -4.77 -7.02
CA VAL A 119 -0.13 -4.85 -8.47
C VAL A 119 -1.27 -5.81 -8.77
N TYR A 120 -2.27 -5.34 -9.51
CA TYR A 120 -3.43 -6.13 -9.87
C TYR A 120 -4.04 -5.66 -11.19
N TYR A 121 -4.90 -6.48 -11.78
CA TYR A 121 -5.69 -6.10 -12.94
C TYR A 121 -7.03 -5.51 -12.49
N ASP A 122 -7.29 -4.26 -12.87
CA ASP A 122 -8.56 -3.60 -12.59
C ASP A 122 -9.52 -3.81 -13.77
N ALA A 123 -10.55 -4.61 -13.55
CA ALA A 123 -11.54 -4.92 -14.58
C ALA A 123 -12.37 -3.71 -14.99
N SER A 124 -12.55 -2.72 -14.12
CA SER A 124 -13.28 -1.48 -14.41
C SER A 124 -12.49 -0.57 -15.32
N LYS A 125 -11.18 -0.49 -15.13
CA LYS A 125 -10.24 0.27 -15.95
C LYS A 125 -9.69 -0.51 -17.13
N GLN A 126 -9.94 -1.83 -17.18
CA GLN A 126 -9.44 -2.78 -18.20
C GLN A 126 -7.90 -2.72 -18.38
N ARG A 127 -7.17 -2.48 -17.31
CA ARG A 127 -5.72 -2.40 -17.32
C ARG A 127 -5.11 -2.87 -16.00
N ALA A 128 -3.82 -3.15 -16.02
CA ALA A 128 -3.07 -3.35 -14.80
C ALA A 128 -2.91 -2.02 -14.04
N VAL A 129 -2.94 -2.10 -12.72
CA VAL A 129 -2.81 -0.99 -11.78
C VAL A 129 -1.70 -1.33 -10.79
N SER A 130 -0.94 -0.34 -10.40
CA SER A 130 0.15 -0.49 -9.45
C SER A 130 0.05 0.62 -8.41
N SER A 131 -0.45 0.29 -7.22
CA SER A 131 -0.69 1.24 -6.14
C SER A 131 0.32 1.06 -5.00
N PHE A 132 0.75 2.17 -4.43
CA PHE A 132 1.47 2.18 -3.16
C PHE A 132 0.52 1.78 -2.02
N VAL A 133 1.02 0.98 -1.10
CA VAL A 133 0.29 0.60 0.11
C VAL A 133 1.15 1.01 1.30
N PRO A 134 0.69 1.99 2.09
CA PRO A 134 1.36 2.38 3.31
C PRO A 134 1.49 1.20 4.27
N VAL A 135 2.56 1.18 5.03
CA VAL A 135 2.83 0.05 5.94
C VAL A 135 1.80 -0.06 7.06
N GLU A 136 1.19 1.04 7.46
CA GLU A 136 0.12 1.08 8.45
C GLU A 136 -1.17 0.42 7.96
N ASP A 137 -1.42 0.43 6.64
CA ASP A 137 -2.60 -0.18 6.03
C ASP A 137 -2.40 -1.67 5.68
N LEU A 138 -1.17 -2.20 5.85
CA LEU A 138 -0.89 -3.63 5.68
C LEU A 138 -0.59 -4.27 7.03
N VAL A 139 -1.41 -5.22 7.44
CA VAL A 139 -1.27 -5.93 8.73
C VAL A 139 -0.92 -7.39 8.48
N VAL A 140 0.17 -7.82 9.09
CA VAL A 140 0.69 -9.19 9.03
C VAL A 140 0.91 -9.73 10.44
N PRO A 141 0.95 -11.06 10.65
CA PRO A 141 1.33 -11.64 11.92
C PRO A 141 2.75 -11.23 12.34
N TYR A 142 2.98 -11.04 13.63
CA TYR A 142 4.29 -10.67 14.17
C TYR A 142 5.42 -11.63 13.78
N THR A 143 5.10 -12.91 13.62
CA THR A 143 6.04 -13.96 13.24
C THR A 143 6.35 -14.02 11.73
N ALA A 144 5.68 -13.20 10.92
CA ALA A 144 5.87 -13.20 9.48
C ALA A 144 7.25 -12.63 9.12
N SER A 145 8.07 -13.42 8.45
CA SER A 145 9.36 -12.98 7.90
C SER A 145 9.28 -12.57 6.43
N ASP A 146 8.24 -13.03 5.73
CA ASP A 146 8.05 -12.86 4.29
C ASP A 146 6.56 -12.92 3.94
N LEU A 147 6.10 -12.09 3.01
CA LEU A 147 4.71 -12.10 2.55
C LEU A 147 4.34 -13.36 1.77
N ALA A 148 5.31 -14.01 1.10
CA ALA A 148 5.05 -15.21 0.31
C ALA A 148 4.71 -16.42 1.18
N THR A 149 5.34 -16.51 2.35
CA THR A 149 5.15 -17.61 3.31
C THR A 149 4.17 -17.28 4.42
N CYS A 150 3.67 -16.07 4.44
CA CYS A 150 2.75 -15.60 5.48
C CYS A 150 1.38 -16.30 5.34
N GLU A 151 0.86 -16.81 6.46
CA GLU A 151 -0.45 -17.49 6.48
C GLU A 151 -1.61 -16.55 6.17
N ARG A 152 -1.49 -15.29 6.60
CA ARG A 152 -2.50 -14.26 6.38
C ARG A 152 -1.87 -12.89 6.23
N VAL A 153 -2.41 -12.13 5.31
CA VAL A 153 -2.08 -10.70 5.12
C VAL A 153 -3.40 -9.95 5.07
N THR A 154 -3.52 -8.87 5.82
CA THR A 154 -4.71 -8.04 5.82
C THR A 154 -4.37 -6.66 5.28
N HIS A 155 -5.04 -6.23 4.23
CA HIS A 155 -4.95 -4.90 3.66
C HIS A 155 -6.18 -4.09 4.07
N ILE A 156 -5.98 -2.96 4.72
CA ILE A 156 -7.03 -2.02 5.09
C ILE A 156 -7.23 -1.08 3.90
N VAL A 157 -8.40 -1.15 3.28
CA VAL A 157 -8.73 -0.35 2.09
C VAL A 157 -9.80 0.66 2.47
N LYS A 158 -9.54 1.93 2.22
CA LYS A 158 -10.52 3.00 2.39
C LYS A 158 -11.19 3.29 1.05
N MET A 159 -12.50 3.26 1.03
CA MET A 159 -13.30 3.52 -0.16
C MET A 159 -14.40 4.52 0.12
N THR A 160 -14.69 5.34 -0.88
CA THR A 160 -15.86 6.22 -0.89
C THR A 160 -17.12 5.43 -1.20
N HIS A 161 -18.29 6.01 -0.90
CA HIS A 161 -19.58 5.38 -1.23
C HIS A 161 -19.70 5.07 -2.75
N ASN A 162 -19.22 5.98 -3.58
CA ASN A 162 -19.31 5.82 -5.03
C ASN A 162 -18.42 4.67 -5.56
N GLU A 163 -17.22 4.52 -5.00
CA GLU A 163 -16.33 3.42 -5.36
C GLU A 163 -16.94 2.07 -4.97
N ILE A 164 -17.47 1.96 -3.75
CA ILE A 164 -18.17 0.73 -3.33
C ILE A 164 -19.35 0.43 -4.26
N ARG A 165 -20.16 1.43 -4.58
CA ARG A 165 -21.31 1.25 -5.47
C ARG A 165 -20.89 0.82 -6.87
N THR A 166 -19.80 1.37 -7.39
CA THR A 166 -19.22 0.96 -8.66
C THR A 166 -18.82 -0.52 -8.64
N GLN A 167 -18.18 -0.98 -7.57
CA GLN A 167 -17.80 -2.38 -7.42
C GLN A 167 -19.02 -3.31 -7.24
N GLN A 168 -20.10 -2.85 -6.59
CA GLN A 168 -21.35 -3.60 -6.47
C GLN A 168 -22.05 -3.74 -7.82
N VAL A 169 -22.15 -2.64 -8.59
CA VAL A 169 -22.75 -2.65 -9.94
C VAL A 169 -21.94 -3.53 -10.90
N ALA A 170 -20.63 -3.53 -10.78
CA ALA A 170 -19.75 -4.41 -11.55
C ALA A 170 -19.85 -5.89 -11.14
N GLY A 171 -20.62 -6.23 -10.08
CA GLY A 171 -20.75 -7.58 -9.56
C GLY A 171 -19.51 -8.09 -8.80
N PHE A 172 -18.62 -7.18 -8.45
CA PHE A 172 -17.40 -7.50 -7.73
C PHE A 172 -17.64 -7.61 -6.21
N TYR A 173 -18.50 -6.77 -5.68
CA TYR A 173 -19.01 -6.85 -4.31
C TYR A 173 -20.49 -7.22 -4.30
N ARG A 174 -20.94 -7.85 -3.22
CA ARG A 174 -22.36 -8.11 -2.98
C ARG A 174 -23.11 -6.79 -2.88
N ASP A 175 -24.29 -6.73 -3.49
CA ASP A 175 -25.18 -5.56 -3.38
C ASP A 175 -25.91 -5.57 -2.01
N ILE A 176 -25.26 -4.97 -1.03
CA ILE A 176 -25.75 -4.82 0.33
C ILE A 176 -25.59 -3.35 0.75
N THR A 177 -26.47 -2.90 1.63
CA THR A 177 -26.37 -1.56 2.20
C THR A 177 -25.33 -1.56 3.31
N LEU A 178 -24.31 -0.72 3.16
CA LEU A 178 -23.29 -0.49 4.17
C LEU A 178 -23.56 0.87 4.86
N HIS A 179 -23.14 0.95 6.10
CA HIS A 179 -23.15 2.20 6.84
C HIS A 179 -21.72 2.70 7.00
N PRO A 180 -21.48 4.01 6.78
CA PRO A 180 -20.15 4.58 7.02
C PRO A 180 -19.71 4.29 8.45
N SER A 181 -18.45 4.05 8.64
CA SER A 181 -17.89 3.90 9.99
C SER A 181 -17.92 5.26 10.69
N GLU A 182 -18.77 5.40 11.71
CA GLU A 182 -18.75 6.59 12.57
C GLU A 182 -17.54 6.62 13.50
N THR A 183 -16.85 5.50 13.62
CA THR A 183 -15.69 5.36 14.49
C THR A 183 -14.42 5.50 13.64
N HIS A 184 -13.92 6.72 13.51
CA HIS A 184 -12.52 6.90 13.24
C HIS A 184 -11.74 6.30 14.42
N ILE A 185 -11.28 5.08 14.29
CA ILE A 185 -10.24 4.62 15.19
C ILE A 185 -9.03 5.47 14.78
N SER A 186 -8.77 6.50 15.59
CA SER A 186 -7.58 7.33 15.43
C SER A 186 -6.38 6.39 15.30
N ASN A 187 -5.75 6.46 14.17
CA ASN A 187 -4.42 5.89 14.01
C ASN A 187 -3.49 7.09 14.17
N ASP A 188 -2.79 7.16 15.29
CA ASP A 188 -1.91 8.29 15.62
C ASP A 188 -0.94 8.60 14.48
N ALA A 189 -0.49 7.58 13.73
CA ALA A 189 0.34 7.76 12.56
C ALA A 189 -0.41 8.52 11.45
N LYS A 190 -1.64 8.12 11.13
CA LYS A 190 -2.44 8.76 10.08
C LYS A 190 -2.89 10.17 10.44
N ASP A 191 -3.29 10.38 11.69
CA ASP A 191 -3.66 11.71 12.19
C ASP A 191 -2.47 12.67 12.09
N LYS A 192 -1.25 12.15 12.25
CA LYS A 192 0.00 12.90 12.07
C LYS A 192 0.32 13.18 10.60
N GLU A 193 0.13 12.21 9.72
CA GLU A 193 0.31 12.38 8.27
C GLU A 193 -0.65 13.42 7.74
N ASP A 194 -1.94 13.29 8.04
CA ASP A 194 -2.98 14.24 7.66
C ASP A 194 -2.66 15.67 8.16
N GLN A 195 -2.12 15.78 9.38
CA GLN A 195 -1.68 17.05 9.94
C GLN A 195 -0.46 17.63 9.18
N LEU A 196 0.49 16.79 8.76
CA LEU A 196 1.66 17.22 7.99
C LEU A 196 1.28 17.64 6.56
N GLU A 197 0.32 16.95 5.97
CA GLU A 197 -0.24 17.26 4.64
C GLU A 197 -1.21 18.46 4.68
N GLY A 198 -1.50 19.00 5.86
CA GLY A 198 -2.42 20.13 6.03
C GLY A 198 -3.89 19.75 5.88
N ILE A 199 -4.19 18.47 5.93
CA ILE A 199 -5.56 17.95 5.90
C ILE A 199 -6.16 18.18 7.29
N GLN A 200 -7.21 18.99 7.37
CA GLN A 200 -7.90 19.20 8.64
C GLN A 200 -8.70 17.95 9.01
N ALA A 201 -8.36 17.33 10.13
CA ALA A 201 -9.18 16.30 10.74
C ALA A 201 -10.59 16.86 10.98
N GLY A 202 -11.57 16.43 10.20
CA GLY A 202 -12.97 16.91 10.34
C GLY A 202 -13.72 17.18 9.04
N ILE A 203 -13.07 17.15 7.89
CA ILE A 203 -13.78 17.02 6.61
C ILE A 203 -14.13 15.53 6.50
N ASN A 204 -15.24 15.15 7.11
CA ASN A 204 -15.79 13.80 7.04
C ASN A 204 -16.27 13.52 5.60
N GLU A 205 -15.36 13.14 4.72
CA GLU A 205 -15.77 12.27 3.64
C GLU A 205 -16.21 10.95 4.29
N MET A 206 -17.48 10.57 4.06
CA MET A 206 -18.03 9.29 4.53
C MET A 206 -17.24 8.16 3.84
N THR A 207 -16.14 7.76 4.45
CA THR A 207 -15.30 6.68 3.95
C THR A 207 -15.67 5.38 4.67
N TYR A 208 -15.61 4.29 3.92
CA TYR A 208 -15.80 2.93 4.40
C TYR A 208 -14.45 2.26 4.53
N GLU A 209 -14.19 1.64 5.67
CA GLU A 209 -12.99 0.84 5.87
C GLU A 209 -13.30 -0.62 5.56
N LEU A 210 -12.67 -1.14 4.52
CA LEU A 210 -12.77 -2.53 4.12
C LEU A 210 -11.50 -3.28 4.53
N LEU A 211 -11.66 -4.50 5.01
CA LEU A 211 -10.56 -5.41 5.31
C LEU A 211 -10.48 -6.46 4.22
N GLU A 212 -9.41 -6.43 3.44
CA GLU A 212 -9.11 -7.44 2.44
C GLU A 212 -8.12 -8.44 3.02
N PHE A 213 -8.62 -9.62 3.34
CA PHE A 213 -7.83 -10.72 3.90
C PHE A 213 -7.32 -11.62 2.78
N HIS A 214 -6.02 -11.76 2.68
CA HIS A 214 -5.36 -12.82 1.93
C HIS A 214 -5.01 -13.93 2.91
N VAL A 215 -5.75 -15.03 2.89
CA VAL A 215 -5.66 -16.07 3.91
C VAL A 215 -5.86 -17.45 3.32
N SER A 216 -5.14 -18.44 3.85
CA SER A 216 -5.42 -19.84 3.56
C SER A 216 -6.37 -20.37 4.63
N THR A 217 -7.57 -20.82 4.21
CA THR A 217 -8.63 -21.26 5.11
C THR A 217 -9.58 -22.24 4.42
N ASP A 218 -10.38 -22.95 5.21
CA ASP A 218 -11.46 -23.78 4.72
C ASP A 218 -12.76 -22.98 4.67
N ILE A 219 -13.41 -23.04 3.53
CA ILE A 219 -14.74 -22.44 3.34
C ILE A 219 -15.71 -23.60 3.07
N PRO A 220 -16.81 -23.71 3.82
CA PRO A 220 -17.80 -24.78 3.62
C PRO A 220 -18.27 -24.85 2.16
N GLY A 221 -18.14 -26.05 1.56
CA GLY A 221 -18.47 -26.31 0.15
C GLY A 221 -17.36 -26.01 -0.86
N PHE A 222 -16.19 -25.57 -0.41
CA PHE A 222 -15.00 -25.32 -1.22
C PHE A 222 -13.74 -25.92 -0.59
N GLU A 223 -13.91 -26.95 0.23
CA GLU A 223 -12.82 -27.66 0.89
C GLU A 223 -11.99 -28.45 -0.12
N ASP A 224 -10.69 -28.56 0.16
CA ASP A 224 -9.82 -29.45 -0.60
C ASP A 224 -10.06 -30.91 -0.19
N PRO A 225 -10.16 -31.87 -1.14
CA PRO A 225 -10.35 -33.30 -0.82
C PRO A 225 -9.25 -33.90 0.04
N GLU A 226 -8.04 -33.35 0.00
CA GLU A 226 -6.88 -33.78 0.77
C GLU A 226 -6.75 -33.07 2.12
N GLY A 227 -7.65 -32.11 2.41
CA GLY A 227 -7.69 -31.36 3.68
C GLY A 227 -6.70 -30.20 3.78
N PHE A 228 -6.19 -29.70 2.65
CA PHE A 228 -5.35 -28.51 2.63
C PHE A 228 -6.20 -27.23 2.71
N HIS A 229 -5.76 -26.27 3.50
CA HIS A 229 -6.34 -24.93 3.52
C HIS A 229 -6.07 -24.21 2.20
N LEU A 230 -7.15 -23.83 1.52
CA LEU A 230 -7.06 -23.18 0.22
C LEU A 230 -6.88 -21.66 0.36
N PRO A 231 -6.08 -21.02 -0.51
CA PRO A 231 -5.89 -19.59 -0.46
C PRO A 231 -7.11 -18.84 -1.00
N PHE A 232 -7.62 -17.88 -0.22
CA PHE A 232 -8.74 -17.02 -0.56
C PHE A 232 -8.40 -15.55 -0.33
N ILE A 233 -9.08 -14.68 -1.07
CA ILE A 233 -9.16 -13.24 -0.80
C ILE A 233 -10.58 -12.97 -0.33
N ILE A 234 -10.71 -12.50 0.91
CA ILE A 234 -12.00 -12.23 1.54
C ILE A 234 -12.05 -10.74 1.87
N THR A 235 -13.06 -10.05 1.34
CA THR A 235 -13.28 -8.63 1.64
C THR A 235 -14.45 -8.49 2.60
N VAL A 236 -14.22 -7.79 3.71
CA VAL A 236 -15.18 -7.60 4.79
C VAL A 236 -15.29 -6.12 5.10
N ASP A 237 -16.51 -5.63 5.29
CA ASP A 237 -16.72 -4.30 5.86
C ASP A 237 -16.38 -4.31 7.36
N ARG A 238 -15.47 -3.44 7.77
CA ARG A 238 -14.97 -3.40 9.14
C ARG A 238 -16.04 -3.01 10.15
N ALA A 239 -16.94 -2.10 9.79
CA ALA A 239 -17.96 -1.58 10.69
C ALA A 239 -19.05 -2.61 10.99
N SER A 240 -19.55 -3.29 9.96
CA SER A 240 -20.66 -4.25 10.08
C SER A 240 -20.22 -5.72 10.19
N GLY A 241 -18.96 -6.01 9.86
CA GLY A 241 -18.46 -7.39 9.76
C GLY A 241 -19.05 -8.17 8.57
N GLN A 242 -19.75 -7.50 7.65
CA GLN A 242 -20.38 -8.18 6.52
C GLN A 242 -19.36 -8.51 5.43
N VAL A 243 -19.44 -9.73 4.91
CA VAL A 243 -18.60 -10.20 3.81
C VAL A 243 -19.12 -9.63 2.50
N LEU A 244 -18.29 -8.88 1.79
CA LEU A 244 -18.58 -8.27 0.49
C LEU A 244 -18.19 -9.17 -0.68
N ALA A 245 -17.04 -9.83 -0.57
CA ALA A 245 -16.54 -10.72 -1.62
C ALA A 245 -15.71 -11.85 -1.03
N ILE A 246 -15.78 -13.01 -1.67
CA ILE A 246 -14.88 -14.15 -1.44
C ILE A 246 -14.38 -14.60 -2.81
N ARG A 247 -13.05 -14.72 -2.96
CA ARG A 247 -12.43 -15.16 -4.21
C ARG A 247 -11.32 -16.12 -3.94
N ARG A 248 -11.16 -17.07 -4.85
CA ARG A 248 -10.00 -17.94 -4.87
C ARG A 248 -8.74 -17.12 -5.20
N ASN A 249 -7.74 -17.22 -4.37
CA ASN A 249 -6.43 -16.68 -4.65
C ASN A 249 -5.57 -17.81 -5.26
N TYR A 250 -5.33 -17.74 -6.55
CA TYR A 250 -4.48 -18.71 -7.22
C TYR A 250 -3.03 -18.34 -6.96
N LYS A 251 -2.36 -19.10 -6.09
CA LYS A 251 -0.90 -19.09 -6.05
C LYS A 251 -0.42 -20.07 -7.13
N GLU A 252 0.57 -19.68 -7.90
CA GLU A 252 1.29 -20.61 -8.76
C GLU A 252 1.94 -21.68 -7.86
N ASN A 253 1.72 -22.95 -8.19
CA ASN A 253 2.35 -24.07 -7.52
C ASN A 253 3.80 -24.18 -7.97
#